data_c5125e8727a4b4b3e73ddb6541cef091
#
_entry.id   c5125e8727a4b4b3e73ddb6541cef091
#
_cell.length_a   1.000
_cell.length_b   1.000
_cell.length_c   1.000
_cell.angle_alpha   90.00
_cell.angle_beta   90.00
_cell.angle_gamma   90.00
#
_symmetry.space_group_name_H-M   'P 1'
#
loop_
_entity.id
_entity.type
_entity.pdbx_description
1 polymer ?
#
loop_
_entity_poly.entity_id
_entity_poly.type
_entity_poly.pdbx_seq_one_letter_code
_entity_poly.pdbx_strand_id
1 'polypeptide(L)'
;MSQSKKKIHYAWWVLLGLVVMVGAAKGGIATTGGLFLTPVTEDLGIGMGSLTLYFSIASIVTMLSLPVAGKMIAKYNIRILLVVAVTLEAGAYAMFGFVNSVWGWYLFAIPMAMGSVIVTQLAGPVLINNWFKKHKGLALGIMVGAGGLIGAFLQPVAGNLIASAGWRNTYIFLGVGVMAIVIPIVLLTIRKAPQQIGLQPYGMEEVKEDTTVNAQTATNGGVAATIAKKSSAFYFLVFFFFCETSVAAFNQHVAPFAMGLGYDVKFAGNAMGSWSVGVVIGALFFGFLSDKIGVKNTAITAMLLGLVPVGMLLLVPENPMIFKLATGLYGFVVASLGTLGPLLTTALFGNKEFSQIYGLAITGLAVAGIVALPIYGFIFEFTGSYTYVLYTIFIMLLLNVGAIILAFKGKKKLEKAGHWN
;
A
#
# COMPACT_ATOMS: atom_id res chain seq x y z
N MET A 1 3.82 49.84 -3.45
CA MET A 1 3.28 48.59 -3.99
C MET A 1 3.33 47.55 -2.89
N SER A 2 2.22 47.32 -2.23
CA SER A 2 2.09 46.33 -1.16
C SER A 2 2.09 44.93 -1.80
N GLN A 3 3.12 44.11 -1.57
CA GLN A 3 3.09 42.68 -1.90
C GLN A 3 2.04 42.04 -1.01
N SER A 4 0.84 41.81 -1.56
CA SER A 4 -0.18 40.98 -0.95
C SER A 4 0.47 39.60 -0.71
N LYS A 5 0.70 39.23 0.56
CA LYS A 5 1.11 37.85 0.94
C LYS A 5 0.11 36.91 0.31
N LYS A 6 0.51 36.13 -0.71
CA LYS A 6 -0.33 35.11 -1.34
C LYS A 6 -0.79 34.16 -0.23
N LYS A 7 -2.04 34.25 0.19
CA LYS A 7 -2.64 33.33 1.18
C LYS A 7 -2.57 31.91 0.60
N ILE A 8 -2.06 30.96 1.39
CA ILE A 8 -2.04 29.55 1.01
C ILE A 8 -3.47 29.09 0.68
N HIS A 9 -3.68 28.56 -0.51
CA HIS A 9 -4.99 28.07 -0.94
C HIS A 9 -5.47 26.92 -0.04
N TYR A 10 -6.76 26.89 0.31
CA TYR A 10 -7.32 25.93 1.26
C TYR A 10 -7.14 24.46 0.84
N ALA A 11 -6.97 24.16 -0.44
CA ALA A 11 -6.63 22.82 -0.95
C ALA A 11 -5.41 22.21 -0.26
N TRP A 12 -4.41 23.03 0.12
CA TRP A 12 -3.21 22.53 0.82
C TRP A 12 -3.49 22.14 2.28
N TRP A 13 -4.47 22.79 2.93
CA TRP A 13 -4.96 22.36 4.25
C TRP A 13 -5.73 21.04 4.18
N VAL A 14 -6.53 20.84 3.13
CA VAL A 14 -7.18 19.55 2.87
C VAL A 14 -6.13 18.47 2.62
N LEU A 15 -5.09 18.78 1.84
CA LEU A 15 -3.98 17.84 1.61
C LEU A 15 -3.26 17.51 2.91
N LEU A 16 -2.98 18.49 3.77
CA LEU A 16 -2.38 18.26 5.09
C LEU A 16 -3.23 17.28 5.93
N GLY A 17 -4.55 17.50 5.97
CA GLY A 17 -5.48 16.59 6.65
C GLY A 17 -5.44 15.17 6.10
N LEU A 18 -5.37 15.02 4.78
CA LEU A 18 -5.23 13.71 4.12
C LEU A 18 -3.87 13.05 4.41
N VAL A 19 -2.80 13.83 4.41
CA VAL A 19 -1.43 13.36 4.74
C VAL A 19 -1.39 12.78 6.15
N VAL A 20 -1.95 13.50 7.13
CA VAL A 20 -2.00 13.02 8.52
C VAL A 20 -2.90 11.79 8.64
N MET A 21 -4.10 11.83 8.05
CA MET A 21 -5.06 10.74 8.13
C MET A 21 -4.53 9.45 7.48
N VAL A 22 -4.13 9.52 6.22
CA VAL A 22 -3.62 8.35 5.47
C VAL A 22 -2.28 7.88 6.02
N GLY A 23 -1.42 8.83 6.42
CA GLY A 23 -0.13 8.54 7.01
C GLY A 23 -0.24 7.81 8.34
N ALA A 24 -1.11 8.26 9.25
CA ALA A 24 -1.35 7.61 10.53
C ALA A 24 -2.03 6.23 10.35
N ALA A 25 -3.01 6.10 9.46
CA ALA A 25 -3.68 4.84 9.19
C ALA A 25 -2.74 3.80 8.56
N LYS A 26 -2.01 4.17 7.51
CA LYS A 26 -1.05 3.25 6.87
C LYS A 26 0.20 3.05 7.72
N GLY A 27 0.87 4.13 8.11
CA GLY A 27 2.15 4.08 8.82
C GLY A 27 2.01 3.68 10.29
N GLY A 28 0.92 4.05 10.94
CA GLY A 28 0.69 3.77 12.36
C GLY A 28 -0.06 2.46 12.63
N ILE A 29 -1.00 2.07 11.77
CA ILE A 29 -1.84 0.88 11.98
C ILE A 29 -1.42 -0.24 11.03
N ALA A 30 -1.54 -0.03 9.71
CA ALA A 30 -1.39 -1.10 8.76
C ALA A 30 0.02 -1.70 8.71
N THR A 31 1.07 -0.87 8.80
CA THR A 31 2.46 -1.35 8.69
C THR A 31 3.08 -1.81 9.99
N THR A 32 2.50 -1.48 11.15
CA THR A 32 2.99 -1.92 12.47
C THR A 32 2.49 -3.30 12.86
N GLY A 33 1.48 -3.85 12.18
CA GLY A 33 0.83 -5.12 12.52
C GLY A 33 1.80 -6.29 12.74
N GLY A 34 2.84 -6.38 11.93
CA GLY A 34 3.87 -7.42 12.04
C GLY A 34 4.64 -7.44 13.35
N LEU A 35 4.80 -6.28 14.02
CA LEU A 35 5.51 -6.17 15.32
C LEU A 35 4.76 -6.90 16.45
N PHE A 36 3.46 -7.06 16.32
CA PHE A 36 2.62 -7.67 17.34
C PHE A 36 2.51 -9.20 17.19
N LEU A 37 2.84 -9.75 16.02
CA LEU A 37 2.57 -11.16 15.74
C LEU A 37 3.27 -12.09 16.74
N THR A 38 4.58 -11.96 16.93
CA THR A 38 5.33 -12.80 17.87
C THR A 38 4.92 -12.58 19.33
N PRO A 39 4.87 -11.33 19.86
CA PRO A 39 4.43 -11.12 21.25
C PRO A 39 3.04 -11.65 21.55
N VAL A 40 2.11 -11.59 20.58
CA VAL A 40 0.74 -12.11 20.76
C VAL A 40 0.71 -13.63 20.71
N THR A 41 1.43 -14.24 19.76
CA THR A 41 1.45 -15.71 19.63
C THR A 41 2.11 -16.37 20.83
N GLU A 42 3.17 -15.76 21.38
CA GLU A 42 3.85 -16.26 22.58
C GLU A 42 2.99 -16.10 23.84
N ASP A 43 2.37 -14.92 24.04
CA ASP A 43 1.55 -14.65 25.24
C ASP A 43 0.27 -15.50 25.30
N LEU A 44 -0.36 -15.76 24.15
CA LEU A 44 -1.65 -16.44 24.08
C LEU A 44 -1.55 -17.92 23.67
N GLY A 45 -0.36 -18.42 23.31
CA GLY A 45 -0.18 -19.77 22.81
C GLY A 45 -0.91 -20.04 21.49
N ILE A 46 -1.08 -19.03 20.64
CA ILE A 46 -1.78 -19.10 19.34
C ILE A 46 -0.77 -19.35 18.23
N GLY A 47 -1.11 -20.23 17.28
CA GLY A 47 -0.27 -20.45 16.09
C GLY A 47 -0.15 -19.20 15.20
N MET A 48 1.02 -18.99 14.62
CA MET A 48 1.30 -17.83 13.74
C MET A 48 0.39 -17.83 12.52
N GLY A 49 0.16 -18.98 11.90
CA GLY A 49 -0.76 -19.15 10.77
C GLY A 49 -2.19 -18.75 11.15
N SER A 50 -2.67 -19.26 12.29
CA SER A 50 -4.00 -18.95 12.80
C SER A 50 -4.16 -17.45 13.08
N LEU A 51 -3.18 -16.82 13.74
CA LEU A 51 -3.26 -15.38 14.00
C LEU A 51 -3.31 -14.58 12.69
N THR A 52 -2.45 -14.89 11.73
CA THR A 52 -2.35 -14.12 10.46
C THR A 52 -3.57 -14.24 9.55
N LEU A 53 -4.50 -15.17 9.81
CA LEU A 53 -5.79 -15.25 9.09
C LEU A 53 -6.65 -13.98 9.25
N TYR A 54 -6.46 -13.17 10.30
CA TYR A 54 -7.20 -11.90 10.40
C TYR A 54 -6.88 -10.94 9.25
N PHE A 55 -5.69 -11.00 8.67
CA PHE A 55 -5.35 -10.23 7.45
C PHE A 55 -6.15 -10.70 6.23
N SER A 56 -6.40 -12.02 6.13
CA SER A 56 -7.28 -12.56 5.06
C SER A 56 -8.70 -12.05 5.22
N ILE A 57 -9.23 -12.09 6.44
CA ILE A 57 -10.57 -11.57 6.75
C ILE A 57 -10.63 -10.08 6.38
N ALA A 58 -9.64 -9.29 6.82
CA ALA A 58 -9.55 -7.88 6.49
C ALA A 58 -9.50 -7.64 4.97
N SER A 59 -8.75 -8.45 4.21
CA SER A 59 -8.65 -8.34 2.75
C SER A 59 -9.98 -8.66 2.05
N ILE A 60 -10.68 -9.70 2.48
CA ILE A 60 -12.02 -10.08 1.96
C ILE A 60 -13.02 -8.95 2.26
N VAL A 61 -13.07 -8.47 3.51
CA VAL A 61 -13.97 -7.38 3.91
C VAL A 61 -13.65 -6.10 3.12
N THR A 62 -12.38 -5.78 2.91
CA THR A 62 -11.93 -4.65 2.07
C THR A 62 -12.51 -4.78 0.67
N MET A 63 -12.36 -5.92 0.02
CA MET A 63 -12.86 -6.18 -1.32
C MET A 63 -14.38 -6.02 -1.42
N LEU A 64 -15.12 -6.57 -0.47
CA LEU A 64 -16.58 -6.52 -0.44
C LEU A 64 -17.12 -5.11 -0.08
N SER A 65 -16.39 -4.37 0.77
CA SER A 65 -16.80 -3.04 1.24
C SER A 65 -16.54 -1.93 0.22
N LEU A 66 -15.61 -2.12 -0.73
CA LEU A 66 -15.17 -1.07 -1.65
C LEU A 66 -16.32 -0.42 -2.45
N PRO A 67 -17.26 -1.19 -3.07
CA PRO A 67 -18.38 -0.60 -3.81
C PRO A 67 -19.35 0.16 -2.91
N VAL A 68 -19.56 -0.32 -1.69
CA VAL A 68 -20.46 0.30 -0.69
C VAL A 68 -19.85 1.61 -0.20
N ALA A 69 -18.56 1.59 0.16
CA ALA A 69 -17.82 2.75 0.63
C ALA A 69 -17.79 3.88 -0.41
N GLY A 70 -17.66 3.55 -1.72
CA GLY A 70 -17.77 4.54 -2.79
C GLY A 70 -19.11 5.25 -2.83
N LYS A 71 -20.22 4.51 -2.68
CA LYS A 71 -21.58 5.07 -2.59
C LYS A 71 -21.76 5.94 -1.33
N MET A 72 -21.17 5.52 -0.21
CA MET A 72 -21.23 6.27 1.06
C MET A 72 -20.53 7.63 0.94
N ILE A 73 -19.35 7.70 0.33
CA ILE A 73 -18.61 8.96 0.10
C ILE A 73 -19.41 9.92 -0.80
N ALA A 74 -20.15 9.41 -1.78
CA ALA A 74 -20.98 10.23 -2.64
C ALA A 74 -22.18 10.81 -1.88
N LYS A 75 -22.83 10.01 -1.03
CA LYS A 75 -24.13 10.32 -0.39
C LYS A 75 -24.00 11.09 0.91
N TYR A 76 -23.06 10.74 1.79
CA TYR A 76 -23.00 11.26 3.15
C TYR A 76 -22.05 12.44 3.31
N ASN A 77 -22.15 13.14 4.46
CA ASN A 77 -21.21 14.17 4.84
C ASN A 77 -19.82 13.57 5.06
N ILE A 78 -18.85 14.04 4.27
CA ILE A 78 -17.50 13.46 4.25
C ILE A 78 -16.80 13.51 5.61
N ARG A 79 -17.00 14.56 6.40
CA ARG A 79 -16.37 14.70 7.71
C ARG A 79 -16.87 13.65 8.69
N ILE A 80 -18.20 13.50 8.79
CA ILE A 80 -18.84 12.52 9.67
C ILE A 80 -18.43 11.12 9.24
N LEU A 81 -18.46 10.85 7.92
CA LEU A 81 -18.07 9.58 7.37
C LEU A 81 -16.60 9.23 7.70
N LEU A 82 -15.68 10.19 7.59
CA LEU A 82 -14.27 9.97 7.92
C LEU A 82 -14.05 9.80 9.41
N VAL A 83 -14.74 10.55 10.27
CA VAL A 83 -14.69 10.34 11.73
C VAL A 83 -15.13 8.94 12.09
N VAL A 84 -16.26 8.48 11.54
CA VAL A 84 -16.76 7.10 11.75
C VAL A 84 -15.75 6.08 11.23
N ALA A 85 -15.21 6.29 10.02
CA ALA A 85 -14.26 5.37 9.41
C ALA A 85 -12.95 5.27 10.22
N VAL A 86 -12.39 6.38 10.67
CA VAL A 86 -11.19 6.41 11.53
C VAL A 86 -11.49 5.74 12.88
N THR A 87 -12.67 5.97 13.46
CA THR A 87 -13.07 5.33 14.71
C THR A 87 -13.23 3.82 14.54
N LEU A 88 -13.80 3.35 13.43
CA LEU A 88 -13.88 1.93 13.12
C LEU A 88 -12.51 1.29 12.94
N GLU A 89 -11.62 1.92 12.18
CA GLU A 89 -10.27 1.40 11.91
C GLU A 89 -9.39 1.41 13.16
N ALA A 90 -9.16 2.59 13.74
CA ALA A 90 -8.26 2.77 14.86
C ALA A 90 -8.86 2.28 16.19
N GLY A 91 -10.18 2.36 16.35
CA GLY A 91 -10.88 1.81 17.50
C GLY A 91 -10.83 0.28 17.51
N ALA A 92 -11.10 -0.38 16.40
CA ALA A 92 -10.96 -1.83 16.28
C ALA A 92 -9.51 -2.28 16.52
N TYR A 93 -8.53 -1.52 16.03
CA TYR A 93 -7.12 -1.77 16.30
C TYR A 93 -6.79 -1.66 17.81
N ALA A 94 -7.31 -0.64 18.51
CA ALA A 94 -7.16 -0.52 19.95
C ALA A 94 -7.79 -1.68 20.70
N MET A 95 -8.94 -2.19 20.23
CA MET A 95 -9.63 -3.33 20.85
C MET A 95 -8.82 -4.62 20.80
N PHE A 96 -7.85 -4.78 19.89
CA PHE A 96 -6.93 -5.92 19.94
C PHE A 96 -6.16 -6.01 21.28
N GLY A 97 -5.92 -4.89 21.96
CA GLY A 97 -5.29 -4.88 23.27
C GLY A 97 -6.08 -5.57 24.38
N PHE A 98 -7.38 -5.76 24.20
CA PHE A 98 -8.27 -6.43 25.17
C PHE A 98 -8.59 -7.88 24.81
N VAL A 99 -8.13 -8.35 23.67
CA VAL A 99 -8.46 -9.69 23.16
C VAL A 99 -7.55 -10.76 23.80
N ASN A 100 -8.18 -11.90 24.14
CA ASN A 100 -7.52 -13.07 24.75
C ASN A 100 -7.64 -14.35 23.91
N SER A 101 -8.21 -14.25 22.69
CA SER A 101 -8.32 -15.40 21.79
C SER A 101 -8.31 -14.94 20.34
N VAL A 102 -7.87 -15.80 19.42
CA VAL A 102 -7.78 -15.49 17.99
C VAL A 102 -9.10 -14.98 17.37
N TRP A 103 -10.23 -15.43 17.91
CA TRP A 103 -11.56 -15.01 17.45
C TRP A 103 -11.82 -13.51 17.57
N GLY A 104 -11.22 -12.87 18.59
CA GLY A 104 -11.30 -11.42 18.73
C GLY A 104 -10.57 -10.67 17.59
N TRP A 105 -9.42 -11.18 17.13
CA TRP A 105 -8.76 -10.62 15.94
C TRP A 105 -9.64 -10.76 14.71
N TYR A 106 -10.29 -11.91 14.50
CA TYR A 106 -11.19 -12.12 13.37
C TYR A 106 -12.40 -11.19 13.43
N LEU A 107 -12.98 -11.01 14.62
CA LEU A 107 -14.13 -10.11 14.82
C LEU A 107 -13.75 -8.65 14.54
N PHE A 108 -12.67 -8.16 15.15
CA PHE A 108 -12.26 -6.75 15.00
C PHE A 108 -11.57 -6.44 13.66
N ALA A 109 -11.08 -7.44 12.94
CA ALA A 109 -10.62 -7.25 11.56
C ALA A 109 -11.71 -6.71 10.62
N ILE A 110 -12.98 -7.02 10.90
CA ILE A 110 -14.12 -6.57 10.07
C ILE A 110 -14.30 -5.05 10.14
N PRO A 111 -14.59 -4.43 11.30
CA PRO A 111 -14.74 -2.98 11.37
C PRO A 111 -13.43 -2.24 11.03
N MET A 112 -12.27 -2.80 11.37
CA MET A 112 -10.98 -2.24 11.00
C MET A 112 -10.85 -2.11 9.47
N ALA A 113 -11.15 -3.16 8.72
CA ALA A 113 -11.08 -3.16 7.26
C ALA A 113 -12.11 -2.23 6.62
N MET A 114 -13.36 -2.20 7.14
CA MET A 114 -14.41 -1.29 6.64
C MET A 114 -13.99 0.18 6.80
N GLY A 115 -13.40 0.55 7.92
CA GLY A 115 -12.84 1.89 8.15
C GLY A 115 -11.68 2.18 7.21
N SER A 116 -10.74 1.26 7.12
CA SER A 116 -9.51 1.39 6.31
C SER A 116 -9.79 1.65 4.83
N VAL A 117 -10.80 0.99 4.23
CA VAL A 117 -11.20 1.22 2.83
C VAL A 117 -11.50 2.69 2.57
N ILE A 118 -12.26 3.33 3.45
CA ILE A 118 -12.65 4.73 3.29
C ILE A 118 -11.43 5.64 3.51
N VAL A 119 -10.69 5.41 4.59
CA VAL A 119 -9.58 6.26 5.05
C VAL A 119 -8.40 6.18 4.09
N THR A 120 -7.96 4.99 3.71
CA THR A 120 -6.69 4.79 3.02
C THR A 120 -6.81 4.66 1.50
N GLN A 121 -7.97 4.22 0.97
CA GLN A 121 -8.10 3.93 -0.45
C GLN A 121 -8.98 4.94 -1.21
N LEU A 122 -10.09 5.38 -0.63
CA LEU A 122 -11.09 6.15 -1.37
C LEU A 122 -11.07 7.65 -1.08
N ALA A 123 -10.98 8.07 0.19
CA ALA A 123 -11.12 9.47 0.56
C ALA A 123 -10.07 10.37 -0.09
N GLY A 124 -8.81 9.93 -0.10
CA GLY A 124 -7.70 10.70 -0.65
C GLY A 124 -7.88 11.03 -2.14
N PRO A 125 -7.98 10.03 -3.03
CA PRO A 125 -8.17 10.29 -4.46
C PRO A 125 -9.42 11.12 -4.78
N VAL A 126 -10.54 10.87 -4.08
CA VAL A 126 -11.79 11.63 -4.29
C VAL A 126 -11.61 13.11 -3.90
N LEU A 127 -11.07 13.38 -2.73
CA LEU A 127 -10.89 14.74 -2.24
C LEU A 127 -9.84 15.51 -3.06
N ILE A 128 -8.72 14.87 -3.39
CA ILE A 128 -7.70 15.50 -4.23
C ILE A 128 -8.27 15.83 -5.62
N ASN A 129 -9.07 14.95 -6.21
CA ASN A 129 -9.69 15.23 -7.49
C ASN A 129 -10.67 16.41 -7.45
N ASN A 130 -11.37 16.62 -6.32
CA ASN A 130 -12.28 17.72 -6.14
C ASN A 130 -11.55 19.07 -5.89
N TRP A 131 -10.45 19.04 -5.13
CA TRP A 131 -9.74 20.22 -4.68
C TRP A 131 -8.62 20.70 -5.60
N PHE A 132 -8.02 19.81 -6.41
CA PHE A 132 -6.90 20.13 -7.27
C PHE A 132 -7.27 19.93 -8.75
N LYS A 133 -7.08 20.97 -9.58
CA LYS A 133 -7.07 20.85 -11.05
C LYS A 133 -5.64 20.80 -11.57
N LYS A 134 -4.73 21.59 -10.98
CA LYS A 134 -3.29 21.56 -11.23
C LYS A 134 -2.59 20.80 -10.09
N HIS A 135 -1.48 20.15 -10.39
CA HIS A 135 -0.65 19.38 -9.43
C HIS A 135 -1.34 18.19 -8.73
N LYS A 136 -2.36 17.59 -9.35
CA LYS A 136 -3.05 16.40 -8.79
C LYS A 136 -2.09 15.26 -8.48
N GLY A 137 -1.18 14.96 -9.42
CA GLY A 137 -0.17 13.90 -9.26
C GLY A 137 0.74 14.15 -8.06
N LEU A 138 1.21 15.41 -7.90
CA LEU A 138 2.03 15.80 -6.75
C LEU A 138 1.25 15.63 -5.43
N ALA A 139 0.00 16.09 -5.36
CA ALA A 139 -0.83 15.96 -4.17
C ALA A 139 -1.07 14.48 -3.80
N LEU A 140 -1.37 13.62 -4.79
CA LEU A 140 -1.49 12.19 -4.59
C LEU A 140 -0.17 11.55 -4.13
N GLY A 141 0.95 11.93 -4.75
CA GLY A 141 2.28 11.45 -4.37
C GLY A 141 2.65 11.80 -2.93
N ILE A 142 2.42 13.05 -2.51
CA ILE A 142 2.64 13.51 -1.13
C ILE A 142 1.79 12.70 -0.15
N MET A 143 0.50 12.52 -0.45
CA MET A 143 -0.41 11.77 0.42
C MET A 143 0.02 10.29 0.55
N VAL A 144 0.34 9.63 -0.56
CA VAL A 144 0.76 8.22 -0.54
C VAL A 144 2.12 8.05 0.15
N GLY A 145 3.06 8.95 -0.12
CA GLY A 145 4.39 8.96 0.50
C GLY A 145 4.34 9.17 2.01
N ALA A 146 3.31 9.86 2.53
CA ALA A 146 3.12 10.06 3.95
C ALA A 146 3.01 8.75 4.73
N GLY A 147 2.38 7.71 4.18
CA GLY A 147 2.30 6.39 4.80
C GLY A 147 3.68 5.77 5.06
N GLY A 148 4.59 5.87 4.10
CA GLY A 148 5.97 5.40 4.25
C GLY A 148 6.78 6.23 5.26
N LEU A 149 6.70 7.56 5.17
CA LEU A 149 7.43 8.45 6.09
C LEU A 149 6.96 8.31 7.54
N ILE A 150 5.64 8.29 7.77
CA ILE A 150 5.07 8.12 9.11
C ILE A 150 5.35 6.70 9.63
N GLY A 151 5.29 5.68 8.76
CA GLY A 151 5.67 4.31 9.10
C GLY A 151 7.13 4.18 9.52
N ALA A 152 8.05 4.83 8.82
CA ALA A 152 9.47 4.84 9.17
C ALA A 152 9.73 5.38 10.59
N PHE A 153 8.89 6.30 11.05
CA PHE A 153 8.94 6.85 12.41
C PHE A 153 8.17 6.00 13.43
N LEU A 154 6.93 5.60 13.11
CA LEU A 154 6.05 4.94 14.07
C LEU A 154 6.41 3.47 14.32
N GLN A 155 7.04 2.77 13.39
CA GLN A 155 7.46 1.37 13.60
C GLN A 155 8.54 1.24 14.70
N PRO A 156 9.63 2.04 14.72
CA PRO A 156 10.55 2.06 15.86
C PRO A 156 9.86 2.46 17.17
N VAL A 157 8.96 3.45 17.14
CA VAL A 157 8.18 3.86 18.32
C VAL A 157 7.33 2.71 18.82
N ALA A 158 6.61 2.01 17.95
CA ALA A 158 5.80 0.84 18.32
C ALA A 158 6.66 -0.28 18.92
N GLY A 159 7.83 -0.59 18.33
CA GLY A 159 8.76 -1.57 18.88
C GLY A 159 9.25 -1.21 20.29
N ASN A 160 9.57 0.07 20.54
CA ASN A 160 9.93 0.57 21.87
C ASN A 160 8.77 0.49 22.86
N LEU A 161 7.55 0.82 22.45
CA LEU A 161 6.34 0.74 23.28
C LEU A 161 6.01 -0.72 23.62
N ILE A 162 6.10 -1.65 22.68
CA ILE A 162 5.89 -3.09 22.97
C ILE A 162 6.90 -3.57 24.00
N ALA A 163 8.18 -3.19 23.87
CA ALA A 163 9.22 -3.60 24.82
C ALA A 163 9.05 -3.01 26.23
N SER A 164 8.50 -1.79 26.36
CA SER A 164 8.38 -1.10 27.65
C SER A 164 7.02 -1.25 28.31
N ALA A 165 5.94 -1.26 27.53
CA ALA A 165 4.55 -1.27 28.03
C ALA A 165 3.77 -2.56 27.67
N GLY A 166 4.38 -3.44 26.88
CA GLY A 166 3.73 -4.66 26.37
C GLY A 166 2.83 -4.40 25.16
N TRP A 167 2.51 -5.47 24.42
CA TRP A 167 1.75 -5.42 23.19
C TRP A 167 0.31 -4.92 23.38
N ARG A 168 -0.34 -5.28 24.48
CA ARG A 168 -1.74 -4.88 24.79
C ARG A 168 -1.86 -3.36 24.89
N ASN A 169 -1.06 -2.75 25.74
CA ASN A 169 -1.05 -1.30 25.92
C ASN A 169 -0.63 -0.57 24.63
N THR A 170 0.28 -1.14 23.88
CA THR A 170 0.74 -0.54 22.60
C THR A 170 -0.38 -0.51 21.56
N TYR A 171 -1.20 -1.55 21.43
CA TYR A 171 -2.39 -1.51 20.58
C TYR A 171 -3.34 -0.36 20.97
N ILE A 172 -3.59 -0.20 22.29
CA ILE A 172 -4.45 0.86 22.82
C ILE A 172 -3.84 2.23 22.53
N PHE A 173 -2.56 2.44 22.85
CA PHE A 173 -1.88 3.72 22.64
C PHE A 173 -1.85 4.14 21.17
N LEU A 174 -1.54 3.23 20.27
CA LEU A 174 -1.54 3.53 18.84
C LEU A 174 -2.94 3.81 18.30
N GLY A 175 -3.93 2.97 18.64
CA GLY A 175 -5.30 3.17 18.16
C GLY A 175 -5.93 4.45 18.71
N VAL A 176 -5.84 4.69 20.02
CA VAL A 176 -6.34 5.92 20.64
C VAL A 176 -5.55 7.14 20.16
N GLY A 177 -4.22 7.03 20.04
CA GLY A 177 -3.37 8.11 19.54
C GLY A 177 -3.72 8.53 18.11
N VAL A 178 -3.96 7.55 17.23
CA VAL A 178 -4.42 7.83 15.86
C VAL A 178 -5.78 8.55 15.89
N MET A 179 -6.75 8.08 16.68
CA MET A 179 -8.05 8.75 16.81
C MET A 179 -7.89 10.19 17.35
N ALA A 180 -7.10 10.37 18.41
CA ALA A 180 -6.90 11.67 19.06
C ALA A 180 -6.25 12.71 18.15
N ILE A 181 -5.37 12.28 17.24
CA ILE A 181 -4.68 13.17 16.29
C ILE A 181 -5.54 13.37 15.02
N VAL A 182 -6.03 12.28 14.44
CA VAL A 182 -6.66 12.34 13.11
C VAL A 182 -8.05 12.96 13.16
N ILE A 183 -8.87 12.63 14.17
CA ILE A 183 -10.27 13.11 14.22
C ILE A 183 -10.34 14.63 14.28
N PRO A 184 -9.63 15.35 15.18
CA PRO A 184 -9.63 16.80 15.18
C PRO A 184 -9.14 17.41 13.87
N ILE A 185 -8.06 16.85 13.29
CA ILE A 185 -7.51 17.36 12.04
C ILE A 185 -8.50 17.19 10.88
N VAL A 186 -9.18 16.05 10.78
CA VAL A 186 -10.23 15.79 9.78
C VAL A 186 -11.38 16.81 9.94
N LEU A 187 -11.84 17.04 11.15
CA LEU A 187 -12.93 17.98 11.43
C LEU A 187 -12.55 19.43 11.07
N LEU A 188 -11.31 19.82 11.29
CA LEU A 188 -10.82 21.17 11.03
C LEU A 188 -10.53 21.41 9.55
N THR A 189 -9.86 20.46 8.89
CA THR A 189 -9.28 20.68 7.56
C THR A 189 -10.12 20.12 6.41
N ILE A 190 -10.82 19.01 6.61
CA ILE A 190 -11.50 18.34 5.49
C ILE A 190 -12.81 19.03 5.14
N ARG A 191 -12.99 19.27 3.83
CA ARG A 191 -14.25 19.70 3.18
C ARG A 191 -14.39 18.89 1.90
N LYS A 192 -15.63 18.52 1.53
CA LYS A 192 -15.87 17.65 0.36
C LYS A 192 -15.47 18.31 -0.95
N ALA A 193 -15.74 19.59 -1.10
CA ALA A 193 -15.48 20.35 -2.31
C ALA A 193 -15.24 21.84 -1.99
N PRO A 194 -14.44 22.55 -2.80
CA PRO A 194 -14.14 23.97 -2.59
C PRO A 194 -15.37 24.86 -2.62
N GLN A 195 -16.39 24.51 -3.41
CA GLN A 195 -17.65 25.26 -3.51
C GLN A 195 -18.39 25.39 -2.17
N GLN A 196 -18.19 24.46 -1.24
CA GLN A 196 -18.81 24.51 0.10
C GLN A 196 -18.35 25.71 0.93
N ILE A 197 -17.23 26.31 0.58
CA ILE A 197 -16.65 27.49 1.25
C ILE A 197 -16.41 28.66 0.28
N GLY A 198 -17.12 28.67 -0.85
CA GLY A 198 -17.04 29.76 -1.83
C GLY A 198 -15.73 29.83 -2.61
N LEU A 199 -14.93 28.76 -2.65
CA LEU A 199 -13.67 28.71 -3.37
C LEU A 199 -13.79 27.91 -4.66
N GLN A 200 -12.86 28.16 -5.59
CA GLN A 200 -12.63 27.35 -6.78
C GLN A 200 -11.58 26.27 -6.51
N PRO A 201 -11.53 25.16 -7.27
CA PRO A 201 -10.44 24.21 -7.20
C PRO A 201 -9.09 24.86 -7.50
N TYR A 202 -8.04 24.43 -6.79
CA TYR A 202 -6.70 24.94 -6.97
C TYR A 202 -6.20 24.77 -8.42
N GLY A 203 -5.74 25.86 -9.03
CA GLY A 203 -5.25 25.89 -10.40
C GLY A 203 -6.36 25.94 -11.48
N MET A 204 -7.60 26.25 -11.15
CA MET A 204 -8.72 26.32 -12.11
C MET A 204 -8.55 27.47 -13.13
N GLU A 205 -8.01 28.60 -12.70
CA GLU A 205 -7.80 29.78 -13.55
C GLU A 205 -6.71 29.52 -14.60
N GLU A 206 -5.61 28.89 -14.19
CA GLU A 206 -4.48 28.55 -15.07
C GLU A 206 -4.83 27.47 -16.12
N VAL A 207 -5.72 26.52 -15.77
CA VAL A 207 -6.16 25.47 -16.72
C VAL A 207 -7.06 26.04 -17.82
N LYS A 208 -7.76 27.14 -17.57
CA LYS A 208 -8.55 27.82 -18.62
C LYS A 208 -7.68 28.48 -19.68
N GLU A 209 -6.47 28.93 -19.32
CA GLU A 209 -5.49 29.50 -20.26
C GLU A 209 -4.76 28.42 -21.07
N ASP A 210 -4.45 27.25 -20.46
CA ASP A 210 -3.73 26.14 -21.11
C ASP A 210 -4.61 25.28 -22.06
N THR A 211 -5.93 25.34 -21.95
CA THR A 211 -6.83 24.55 -22.83
C THR A 211 -6.81 25.02 -24.30
N THR A 212 -6.18 26.14 -24.61
CA THR A 212 -6.00 26.61 -26.00
C THR A 212 -4.73 26.05 -26.67
N VAL A 213 -3.82 25.37 -25.95
CA VAL A 213 -2.51 25.01 -26.49
C VAL A 213 -2.20 23.50 -26.53
N ASN A 214 -2.81 22.63 -25.73
CA ASN A 214 -2.41 21.21 -25.69
C ASN A 214 -3.58 20.20 -25.65
N ALA A 215 -4.43 20.22 -26.69
CA ALA A 215 -5.28 19.08 -27.03
C ALA A 215 -4.58 18.15 -28.05
N GLN A 216 -3.28 17.94 -27.91
CA GLN A 216 -2.53 17.05 -28.83
C GLN A 216 -1.79 15.97 -28.05
N THR A 217 -2.10 14.72 -28.44
CA THR A 217 -1.40 13.46 -28.16
C THR A 217 -1.57 12.83 -26.75
N ALA A 218 -2.80 12.64 -26.26
CA ALA A 218 -3.09 11.36 -25.67
C ALA A 218 -3.47 10.42 -26.84
N THR A 219 -2.54 9.61 -27.30
CA THR A 219 -2.84 8.55 -28.25
C THR A 219 -3.89 7.64 -27.59
N ASN A 220 -5.16 7.76 -27.99
CA ASN A 220 -6.27 6.89 -27.56
C ASN A 220 -6.10 5.44 -28.08
N GLY A 221 -4.90 5.05 -28.45
CA GLY A 221 -4.56 3.73 -28.93
C GLY A 221 -4.55 2.69 -27.81
N GLY A 222 -4.98 1.49 -28.11
CA GLY A 222 -4.96 0.38 -27.18
C GLY A 222 -5.91 -0.73 -27.56
N VAL A 223 -5.94 -1.76 -26.71
CA VAL A 223 -6.74 -2.97 -26.88
C VAL A 223 -8.04 -2.85 -26.11
N ALA A 224 -9.15 -3.33 -26.68
CA ALA A 224 -10.43 -3.43 -25.97
C ALA A 224 -10.32 -4.45 -24.82
N ALA A 225 -10.95 -4.18 -23.68
CA ALA A 225 -10.89 -5.05 -22.50
C ALA A 225 -11.44 -6.46 -22.76
N THR A 226 -12.42 -6.59 -23.67
CA THR A 226 -12.96 -7.89 -24.11
C THR A 226 -11.93 -8.77 -24.81
N ILE A 227 -10.98 -8.17 -25.52
CA ILE A 227 -9.88 -8.84 -26.20
C ILE A 227 -8.71 -9.02 -25.22
N ALA A 228 -8.38 -7.96 -24.47
CA ALA A 228 -7.28 -7.98 -23.49
C ALA A 228 -7.43 -9.15 -22.51
N LYS A 229 -8.59 -9.33 -21.88
CA LYS A 229 -8.86 -10.40 -20.89
C LYS A 229 -8.75 -11.83 -21.44
N LYS A 230 -8.79 -12.03 -22.75
CA LYS A 230 -8.59 -13.33 -23.40
C LYS A 230 -7.14 -13.57 -23.79
N SER A 231 -6.27 -12.58 -23.68
CA SER A 231 -4.88 -12.66 -24.10
C SER A 231 -3.98 -13.25 -23.02
N SER A 232 -2.92 -13.94 -23.44
CA SER A 232 -1.88 -14.40 -22.50
C SER A 232 -1.20 -13.25 -21.76
N ALA A 233 -1.08 -12.08 -22.39
CA ALA A 233 -0.53 -10.88 -21.75
C ALA A 233 -1.30 -10.49 -20.49
N PHE A 234 -2.65 -10.64 -20.50
CA PHE A 234 -3.50 -10.31 -19.36
C PHE A 234 -3.27 -11.27 -18.18
N TYR A 235 -3.24 -12.57 -18.44
CA TYR A 235 -3.03 -13.56 -17.38
C TYR A 235 -1.65 -13.44 -16.74
N PHE A 236 -0.61 -13.14 -17.53
CA PHE A 236 0.72 -12.88 -16.99
C PHE A 236 0.79 -11.55 -16.20
N LEU A 237 0.01 -10.54 -16.57
CA LEU A 237 -0.13 -9.33 -15.76
C LEU A 237 -0.84 -9.59 -14.42
N VAL A 238 -1.92 -10.38 -14.41
CA VAL A 238 -2.59 -10.82 -13.16
C VAL A 238 -1.62 -11.60 -12.28
N PHE A 239 -0.84 -12.51 -12.86
CA PHE A 239 0.17 -13.27 -12.14
C PHE A 239 1.30 -12.37 -11.59
N PHE A 240 1.72 -11.35 -12.34
CA PHE A 240 2.65 -10.32 -11.86
C PHE A 240 2.13 -9.65 -10.59
N PHE A 241 0.86 -9.20 -10.59
CA PHE A 241 0.25 -8.58 -9.42
C PHE A 241 0.16 -9.54 -8.23
N PHE A 242 -0.17 -10.80 -8.49
CA PHE A 242 -0.21 -11.84 -7.47
C PHE A 242 1.18 -12.05 -6.83
N CYS A 243 2.21 -12.26 -7.62
CA CYS A 243 3.57 -12.49 -7.11
C CYS A 243 4.10 -11.27 -6.36
N GLU A 244 3.98 -10.06 -6.94
CA GLU A 244 4.49 -8.84 -6.30
C GLU A 244 3.79 -8.55 -4.97
N THR A 245 2.49 -8.74 -4.90
CA THR A 245 1.75 -8.54 -3.65
C THR A 245 2.12 -9.60 -2.62
N SER A 246 2.34 -10.84 -3.05
CA SER A 246 2.82 -11.91 -2.16
C SER A 246 4.22 -11.59 -1.63
N VAL A 247 5.13 -11.13 -2.49
CA VAL A 247 6.45 -10.65 -2.07
C VAL A 247 6.32 -9.50 -1.06
N ALA A 248 5.45 -8.51 -1.33
CA ALA A 248 5.22 -7.38 -0.44
C ALA A 248 4.63 -7.79 0.93
N ALA A 249 3.85 -8.86 0.98
CA ALA A 249 3.23 -9.37 2.20
C ALA A 249 4.26 -9.78 3.27
N PHE A 250 5.50 -10.10 2.88
CA PHE A 250 6.59 -10.43 3.82
C PHE A 250 6.89 -9.29 4.80
N ASN A 251 6.49 -8.05 4.49
CA ASN A 251 6.60 -6.92 5.43
C ASN A 251 6.06 -7.26 6.83
N GLN A 252 4.93 -7.95 6.91
CA GLN A 252 4.33 -8.31 8.20
C GLN A 252 5.09 -9.43 8.93
N HIS A 253 5.92 -10.19 8.22
CA HIS A 253 6.76 -11.26 8.77
C HIS A 253 8.21 -10.85 9.04
N VAL A 254 8.61 -9.61 8.71
CA VAL A 254 9.97 -9.09 9.01
C VAL A 254 10.25 -9.09 10.50
N ALA A 255 9.31 -8.59 11.32
CA ALA A 255 9.48 -8.56 12.76
C ALA A 255 9.48 -9.97 13.39
N PRO A 256 8.51 -10.87 13.10
CA PRO A 256 8.60 -12.25 13.55
C PRO A 256 9.88 -12.97 13.10
N PHE A 257 10.37 -12.70 11.90
CA PHE A 257 11.63 -13.27 11.43
C PHE A 257 12.82 -12.78 12.27
N ALA A 258 12.93 -11.47 12.51
CA ALA A 258 13.99 -10.91 13.37
C ALA A 258 13.93 -11.50 14.78
N MET A 259 12.73 -11.58 15.38
CA MET A 259 12.57 -12.12 16.73
C MET A 259 12.85 -13.62 16.79
N GLY A 260 12.52 -14.39 15.75
CA GLY A 260 12.90 -15.80 15.62
C GLY A 260 14.40 -16.06 15.52
N LEU A 261 15.19 -15.02 15.14
CA LEU A 261 16.65 -15.03 15.15
C LEU A 261 17.26 -14.57 16.51
N GLY A 262 16.40 -14.26 17.49
CA GLY A 262 16.83 -13.80 18.81
C GLY A 262 17.01 -12.28 18.94
N TYR A 263 16.65 -11.50 17.92
CA TYR A 263 16.61 -10.04 18.05
C TYR A 263 15.41 -9.59 18.89
N ASP A 264 15.58 -8.50 19.64
CA ASP A 264 14.48 -7.91 20.40
C ASP A 264 13.47 -7.17 19.50
N VAL A 265 12.31 -6.87 20.06
CA VAL A 265 11.24 -6.16 19.35
C VAL A 265 11.62 -4.73 18.96
N LYS A 266 12.55 -4.08 19.68
CA LYS A 266 13.07 -2.75 19.33
C LYS A 266 13.87 -2.81 18.04
N PHE A 267 14.72 -3.83 17.91
CA PHE A 267 15.46 -4.07 16.68
C PHE A 267 14.51 -4.36 15.52
N ALA A 268 13.49 -5.20 15.73
CA ALA A 268 12.48 -5.50 14.73
C ALA A 268 11.73 -4.24 14.25
N GLY A 269 11.36 -3.35 15.17
CA GLY A 269 10.76 -2.05 14.84
C GLY A 269 11.67 -1.16 13.99
N ASN A 270 12.97 -1.10 14.31
CA ASN A 270 13.94 -0.37 13.51
C ASN A 270 14.14 -0.97 12.12
N ALA A 271 14.15 -2.30 12.00
CA ALA A 271 14.25 -2.99 10.70
C ALA A 271 13.03 -2.69 9.82
N MET A 272 11.81 -2.74 10.38
CA MET A 272 10.60 -2.35 9.67
C MET A 272 10.59 -0.85 9.30
N GLY A 273 11.14 0.01 10.15
CA GLY A 273 11.39 1.42 9.82
C GLY A 273 12.28 1.58 8.59
N SER A 274 13.37 0.80 8.52
CA SER A 274 14.26 0.77 7.34
C SER A 274 13.52 0.33 6.07
N TRP A 275 12.63 -0.67 6.17
CA TRP A 275 11.74 -1.05 5.07
C TRP A 275 10.93 0.13 4.56
N SER A 276 10.28 0.87 5.46
CA SER A 276 9.44 2.01 5.07
C SER A 276 10.23 3.13 4.39
N VAL A 277 11.46 3.41 4.85
CA VAL A 277 12.40 4.33 4.15
C VAL A 277 12.70 3.80 2.75
N GLY A 278 12.99 2.52 2.63
CA GLY A 278 13.22 1.86 1.35
C GLY A 278 12.07 2.06 0.37
N VAL A 279 10.82 1.87 0.82
CA VAL A 279 9.62 2.07 0.00
C VAL A 279 9.54 3.49 -0.55
N VAL A 280 9.82 4.51 0.25
CA VAL A 280 9.79 5.92 -0.21
C VAL A 280 10.83 6.17 -1.29
N ILE A 281 12.06 5.71 -1.07
CA ILE A 281 13.17 5.90 -2.03
C ILE A 281 12.90 5.10 -3.31
N GLY A 282 12.46 3.85 -3.17
CA GLY A 282 12.20 2.95 -4.30
C GLY A 282 11.09 3.45 -5.22
N ALA A 283 10.01 4.02 -4.67
CA ALA A 283 8.92 4.57 -5.46
C ALA A 283 9.40 5.69 -6.42
N LEU A 284 10.26 6.58 -5.93
CA LEU A 284 10.85 7.64 -6.74
C LEU A 284 11.83 7.08 -7.78
N PHE A 285 12.67 6.14 -7.36
CA PHE A 285 13.68 5.53 -8.20
C PHE A 285 13.07 4.76 -9.38
N PHE A 286 12.08 3.90 -9.14
CA PHE A 286 11.46 3.10 -10.21
C PHE A 286 10.62 3.95 -11.17
N GLY A 287 10.02 5.05 -10.68
CA GLY A 287 9.41 6.05 -11.56
C GLY A 287 10.41 6.63 -12.53
N PHE A 288 11.52 7.18 -12.01
CA PHE A 288 12.59 7.75 -12.82
C PHE A 288 13.26 6.72 -13.77
N LEU A 289 13.48 5.50 -13.29
CA LEU A 289 14.10 4.44 -14.08
C LEU A 289 13.22 4.02 -15.25
N SER A 290 11.89 3.98 -15.05
CA SER A 290 10.92 3.63 -16.08
C SER A 290 10.92 4.61 -17.27
N ASP A 291 11.17 5.89 -16.98
CA ASP A 291 11.29 6.92 -18.03
C ASP A 291 12.59 6.75 -18.84
N LYS A 292 13.66 6.25 -18.22
CA LYS A 292 14.98 6.11 -18.88
C LYS A 292 15.14 4.83 -19.71
N ILE A 293 14.79 3.67 -19.13
CA ILE A 293 15.04 2.36 -19.78
C ILE A 293 13.75 1.64 -20.21
N GLY A 294 12.60 2.30 -20.02
CA GLY A 294 11.28 1.79 -20.34
C GLY A 294 10.74 0.82 -19.31
N VAL A 295 9.41 0.73 -19.24
CA VAL A 295 8.66 0.02 -18.20
C VAL A 295 9.04 -1.47 -18.12
N LYS A 296 9.19 -2.15 -19.27
CA LYS A 296 9.56 -3.58 -19.32
C LYS A 296 10.88 -3.86 -18.62
N ASN A 297 11.94 -3.11 -19.01
CA ASN A 297 13.28 -3.33 -18.49
C ASN A 297 13.34 -2.95 -17.01
N THR A 298 12.67 -1.88 -16.61
CA THR A 298 12.56 -1.47 -15.21
C THR A 298 11.90 -2.54 -14.36
N ALA A 299 10.81 -3.15 -14.84
CA ALA A 299 10.13 -4.21 -14.11
C ALA A 299 11.03 -5.45 -13.94
N ILE A 300 11.73 -5.88 -14.99
CA ILE A 300 12.69 -6.97 -14.90
C ILE A 300 13.83 -6.62 -13.91
N THR A 301 14.38 -5.41 -13.99
CA THR A 301 15.43 -4.93 -13.09
C THR A 301 14.95 -4.94 -11.63
N ALA A 302 13.71 -4.50 -11.36
CA ALA A 302 13.14 -4.52 -10.00
C ALA A 302 13.09 -5.95 -9.45
N MET A 303 12.61 -6.92 -10.23
CA MET A 303 12.56 -8.33 -9.79
C MET A 303 13.96 -8.91 -9.52
N LEU A 304 14.91 -8.63 -10.40
CA LEU A 304 16.30 -9.11 -10.21
C LEU A 304 16.97 -8.43 -9.02
N LEU A 305 16.77 -7.13 -8.82
CA LEU A 305 17.24 -6.42 -7.63
C LEU A 305 16.62 -7.00 -6.35
N GLY A 306 15.39 -7.51 -6.40
CA GLY A 306 14.72 -8.16 -5.27
C GLY A 306 15.40 -9.43 -4.78
N LEU A 307 16.16 -10.11 -5.64
CA LEU A 307 16.94 -11.30 -5.24
C LEU A 307 18.06 -10.95 -4.26
N VAL A 308 18.59 -9.71 -4.32
CA VAL A 308 19.69 -9.28 -3.44
C VAL A 308 19.29 -9.26 -1.97
N PRO A 309 18.25 -8.52 -1.53
CA PRO A 309 17.86 -8.53 -0.12
C PRO A 309 17.39 -9.90 0.35
N VAL A 310 16.71 -10.68 -0.49
CA VAL A 310 16.32 -12.06 -0.14
C VAL A 310 17.56 -12.94 0.06
N GLY A 311 18.57 -12.84 -0.81
CA GLY A 311 19.85 -13.53 -0.65
C GLY A 311 20.60 -13.11 0.63
N MET A 312 20.61 -11.80 0.95
CA MET A 312 21.22 -11.30 2.20
C MET A 312 20.52 -11.91 3.44
N LEU A 313 19.18 -11.97 3.44
CA LEU A 313 18.41 -12.54 4.55
C LEU A 313 18.54 -14.07 4.65
N LEU A 314 18.84 -14.77 3.54
CA LEU A 314 19.09 -16.21 3.56
C LEU A 314 20.50 -16.55 4.02
N LEU A 315 21.51 -15.75 3.66
CA LEU A 315 22.91 -16.09 3.84
C LEU A 315 23.50 -15.55 5.17
N VAL A 316 23.09 -14.37 5.59
CA VAL A 316 23.68 -13.69 6.75
C VAL A 316 22.61 -12.95 7.59
N PRO A 317 21.51 -13.63 7.99
CA PRO A 317 20.43 -12.97 8.72
C PRO A 317 20.83 -12.58 10.16
N GLU A 318 21.85 -13.20 10.71
CA GLU A 318 22.30 -12.99 12.11
C GLU A 318 23.13 -11.71 12.29
N ASN A 319 23.55 -11.05 11.18
CA ASN A 319 24.25 -9.78 11.27
C ASN A 319 23.23 -8.62 11.32
N PRO A 320 23.18 -7.85 12.44
CA PRO A 320 22.16 -6.81 12.63
C PRO A 320 22.18 -5.70 11.55
N MET A 321 23.38 -5.36 11.07
CA MET A 321 23.53 -4.32 10.05
C MET A 321 23.07 -4.82 8.68
N ILE A 322 23.45 -6.06 8.32
CA ILE A 322 23.03 -6.69 7.08
C ILE A 322 21.52 -6.90 7.08
N PHE A 323 20.94 -7.34 8.21
CA PHE A 323 19.49 -7.52 8.34
C PHE A 323 18.75 -6.21 8.08
N LYS A 324 19.14 -5.09 8.72
CA LYS A 324 18.51 -3.77 8.50
C LYS A 324 18.69 -3.26 7.07
N LEU A 325 19.89 -3.46 6.50
CA LEU A 325 20.15 -3.08 5.10
C LEU A 325 19.29 -3.91 4.15
N ALA A 326 19.21 -5.21 4.35
CA ALA A 326 18.41 -6.11 3.54
C ALA A 326 16.91 -5.75 3.61
N THR A 327 16.39 -5.47 4.81
CA THR A 327 14.99 -5.05 4.96
C THR A 327 14.72 -3.70 4.29
N GLY A 328 15.65 -2.75 4.36
CA GLY A 328 15.57 -1.48 3.63
C GLY A 328 15.57 -1.67 2.10
N LEU A 329 16.49 -2.48 1.59
CA LEU A 329 16.55 -2.81 0.16
C LEU A 329 15.31 -3.61 -0.30
N TYR A 330 14.77 -4.44 0.56
CA TYR A 330 13.53 -5.17 0.26
C TYR A 330 12.36 -4.20 0.10
N GLY A 331 12.18 -3.27 1.04
CA GLY A 331 11.17 -2.21 0.93
C GLY A 331 11.35 -1.35 -0.33
N PHE A 332 12.59 -1.03 -0.69
CA PHE A 332 12.93 -0.31 -1.93
C PHE A 332 12.40 -1.06 -3.16
N VAL A 333 12.60 -2.38 -3.23
CA VAL A 333 12.14 -3.18 -4.38
C VAL A 333 10.62 -3.28 -4.42
N VAL A 334 9.98 -3.54 -3.28
CA VAL A 334 8.51 -3.68 -3.19
C VAL A 334 7.76 -2.41 -3.61
N ALA A 335 8.39 -1.24 -3.50
CA ALA A 335 7.83 0.00 -4.01
C ALA A 335 7.53 -0.02 -5.52
N SER A 336 8.18 -0.94 -6.27
CA SER A 336 7.94 -1.15 -7.70
C SER A 336 6.49 -1.50 -8.01
N LEU A 337 5.79 -2.24 -7.14
CA LEU A 337 4.39 -2.62 -7.33
C LEU A 337 3.47 -1.42 -7.60
N GLY A 338 3.55 -0.41 -6.74
CA GLY A 338 2.70 0.78 -6.84
C GLY A 338 3.01 1.64 -8.08
N THR A 339 4.27 1.65 -8.50
CA THR A 339 4.73 2.47 -9.63
C THR A 339 4.57 1.74 -10.95
N LEU A 340 5.04 0.49 -11.03
CA LEU A 340 5.11 -0.25 -12.30
C LEU A 340 3.78 -0.93 -12.66
N GLY A 341 2.90 -1.23 -11.71
CA GLY A 341 1.64 -1.89 -12.00
C GLY A 341 0.78 -1.15 -13.04
N PRO A 342 0.43 0.13 -12.81
CA PRO A 342 -0.27 0.95 -13.80
C PRO A 342 0.52 1.12 -15.10
N LEU A 343 1.83 1.36 -15.01
CA LEU A 343 2.68 1.56 -16.18
C LEU A 343 2.77 0.31 -17.05
N LEU A 344 2.89 -0.90 -16.47
CA LEU A 344 2.87 -2.16 -17.20
C LEU A 344 1.52 -2.38 -17.90
N THR A 345 0.41 -2.07 -17.23
CA THR A 345 -0.92 -2.18 -17.83
C THR A 345 -1.05 -1.28 -19.05
N THR A 346 -0.64 -0.02 -18.94
CA THR A 346 -0.62 0.91 -20.09
C THR A 346 0.34 0.44 -21.18
N ALA A 347 1.53 -0.02 -20.82
CA ALA A 347 2.52 -0.50 -21.78
C ALA A 347 2.07 -1.76 -22.54
N LEU A 348 1.27 -2.62 -21.92
CA LEU A 348 0.76 -3.85 -22.51
C LEU A 348 -0.52 -3.64 -23.33
N PHE A 349 -1.40 -2.74 -22.95
CA PHE A 349 -2.76 -2.64 -23.50
C PHE A 349 -3.18 -1.24 -23.97
N GLY A 350 -2.34 -0.21 -23.77
CA GLY A 350 -2.67 1.17 -24.10
C GLY A 350 -3.63 1.83 -23.12
N ASN A 351 -4.19 2.98 -23.54
CA ASN A 351 -5.04 3.81 -22.69
C ASN A 351 -6.55 3.68 -22.98
N LYS A 352 -6.95 3.03 -24.07
CA LYS A 352 -8.33 2.97 -24.59
C LYS A 352 -9.36 2.54 -23.53
N GLU A 353 -9.11 1.43 -22.83
CA GLU A 353 -9.95 0.90 -21.76
C GLU A 353 -9.12 0.56 -20.52
N PHE A 354 -8.14 1.42 -20.20
CA PHE A 354 -7.19 1.22 -19.11
C PHE A 354 -7.86 0.87 -17.79
N SER A 355 -8.85 1.68 -17.37
CA SER A 355 -9.49 1.50 -16.05
C SER A 355 -10.16 0.14 -15.90
N GLN A 356 -10.77 -0.37 -16.98
CA GLN A 356 -11.42 -1.67 -16.98
C GLN A 356 -10.39 -2.82 -16.94
N ILE A 357 -9.34 -2.73 -17.78
CA ILE A 357 -8.28 -3.75 -17.84
C ILE A 357 -7.48 -3.77 -16.53
N TYR A 358 -7.08 -2.61 -16.03
CA TYR A 358 -6.36 -2.48 -14.77
C TYR A 358 -7.19 -2.99 -13.58
N GLY A 359 -8.48 -2.59 -13.51
CA GLY A 359 -9.40 -3.05 -12.47
C GLY A 359 -9.57 -4.57 -12.44
N LEU A 360 -9.58 -5.22 -13.61
CA LEU A 360 -9.60 -6.68 -13.70
C LEU A 360 -8.23 -7.29 -13.35
N ALA A 361 -7.13 -6.69 -13.77
CA ALA A 361 -5.80 -7.23 -13.54
C ALA A 361 -5.39 -7.22 -12.05
N ILE A 362 -5.82 -6.21 -11.28
CA ILE A 362 -5.56 -6.14 -9.84
C ILE A 362 -6.30 -7.19 -9.01
N THR A 363 -7.13 -8.05 -9.62
CA THR A 363 -7.66 -9.25 -8.92
C THR A 363 -6.55 -10.16 -8.43
N GLY A 364 -5.41 -10.22 -9.12
CA GLY A 364 -4.21 -10.92 -8.65
C GLY A 364 -3.70 -10.40 -7.31
N LEU A 365 -3.72 -9.06 -7.12
CA LEU A 365 -3.38 -8.41 -5.86
C LEU A 365 -4.36 -8.80 -4.75
N ALA A 366 -5.68 -8.82 -5.05
CA ALA A 366 -6.70 -9.19 -4.06
C ALA A 366 -6.54 -10.64 -3.59
N VAL A 367 -6.30 -11.58 -4.51
CA VAL A 367 -6.05 -12.99 -4.16
C VAL A 367 -4.80 -13.13 -3.31
N ALA A 368 -3.69 -12.48 -3.69
CA ALA A 368 -2.47 -12.51 -2.91
C ALA A 368 -2.65 -11.93 -1.50
N GLY A 369 -3.39 -10.82 -1.37
CA GLY A 369 -3.71 -10.22 -0.07
C GLY A 369 -4.50 -11.14 0.86
N ILE A 370 -5.28 -12.06 0.30
CA ILE A 370 -6.03 -13.06 1.09
C ILE A 370 -5.12 -14.21 1.53
N VAL A 371 -4.23 -14.71 0.66
CA VAL A 371 -3.56 -16.00 0.90
C VAL A 371 -2.11 -15.87 1.38
N ALA A 372 -1.37 -14.83 0.97
CA ALA A 372 0.08 -14.79 1.18
C ALA A 372 0.48 -14.73 2.66
N LEU A 373 -0.15 -13.85 3.43
CA LEU A 373 0.19 -13.67 4.85
C LEU A 373 -0.07 -14.94 5.69
N PRO A 374 -1.25 -15.58 5.62
CA PRO A 374 -1.46 -16.83 6.37
C PRO A 374 -0.57 -17.97 5.88
N ILE A 375 -0.32 -18.08 4.56
CA ILE A 375 0.57 -19.11 4.03
C ILE A 375 1.97 -18.97 4.64
N TYR A 376 2.52 -17.76 4.72
CA TYR A 376 3.81 -17.52 5.36
C TYR A 376 3.79 -17.85 6.85
N GLY A 377 2.68 -17.52 7.54
CA GLY A 377 2.47 -17.89 8.94
C GLY A 377 2.44 -19.40 9.14
N PHE A 378 1.70 -20.14 8.31
CA PHE A 378 1.65 -21.62 8.36
C PHE A 378 2.98 -22.26 7.98
N ILE A 379 3.70 -21.76 6.96
CA ILE A 379 5.04 -22.25 6.64
C ILE A 379 5.95 -22.15 7.87
N PHE A 380 5.94 -20.99 8.54
CA PHE A 380 6.71 -20.81 9.78
C PHE A 380 6.25 -21.76 10.89
N GLU A 381 4.93 -21.88 11.10
CA GLU A 381 4.35 -22.75 12.14
C GLU A 381 4.74 -24.22 11.96
N PHE A 382 4.73 -24.73 10.71
CA PHE A 382 5.09 -26.12 10.43
C PHE A 382 6.60 -26.39 10.37
N THR A 383 7.41 -25.38 10.01
CA THR A 383 8.85 -25.59 9.77
C THR A 383 9.73 -24.99 10.86
N GLY A 384 9.20 -24.11 11.70
CA GLY A 384 9.95 -23.34 12.69
C GLY A 384 10.90 -22.29 12.08
N SER A 385 10.84 -22.06 10.75
CA SER A 385 11.82 -21.21 10.07
C SER A 385 11.21 -20.39 8.94
N TYR A 386 11.65 -19.14 8.79
CA TYR A 386 11.32 -18.28 7.65
C TYR A 386 12.16 -18.57 6.39
N THR A 387 13.15 -19.45 6.47
CA THR A 387 14.00 -19.85 5.33
C THR A 387 13.16 -20.33 4.15
N TYR A 388 12.14 -21.15 4.41
CA TYR A 388 11.24 -21.65 3.35
C TYR A 388 10.34 -20.57 2.76
N VAL A 389 9.95 -19.58 3.56
CA VAL A 389 9.24 -18.39 3.08
C VAL A 389 10.14 -17.60 2.14
N LEU A 390 11.39 -17.37 2.51
CA LEU A 390 12.36 -16.65 1.68
C LEU A 390 12.66 -17.41 0.37
N TYR A 391 12.76 -18.75 0.39
CA TYR A 391 12.86 -19.53 -0.85
C TYR A 391 11.63 -19.37 -1.74
N THR A 392 10.44 -19.37 -1.15
CA THR A 392 9.19 -19.14 -1.91
C THR A 392 9.22 -17.78 -2.58
N ILE A 393 9.63 -16.73 -1.84
CA ILE A 393 9.76 -15.37 -2.36
C ILE A 393 10.81 -15.29 -3.48
N PHE A 394 11.95 -15.94 -3.29
CA PHE A 394 13.02 -16.00 -4.29
C PHE A 394 12.51 -16.60 -5.61
N ILE A 395 11.78 -17.73 -5.52
CA ILE A 395 11.17 -18.39 -6.68
C ILE A 395 10.10 -17.48 -7.32
N MET A 396 9.27 -16.82 -6.52
CA MET A 396 8.25 -15.88 -7.03
C MET A 396 8.86 -14.72 -7.81
N LEU A 397 9.98 -14.16 -7.34
CA LEU A 397 10.69 -13.10 -8.06
C LEU A 397 11.21 -13.58 -9.43
N LEU A 398 11.78 -14.78 -9.49
CA LEU A 398 12.23 -15.39 -10.75
C LEU A 398 11.07 -15.67 -11.71
N LEU A 399 9.98 -16.26 -11.20
CA LEU A 399 8.77 -16.51 -11.98
C LEU A 399 8.17 -15.21 -12.51
N ASN A 400 8.26 -14.12 -11.74
CA ASN A 400 7.76 -12.83 -12.13
C ASN A 400 8.57 -12.20 -13.27
N VAL A 401 9.90 -12.42 -13.32
CA VAL A 401 10.72 -12.08 -14.49
C VAL A 401 10.19 -12.79 -15.75
N GLY A 402 9.93 -14.10 -15.63
CA GLY A 402 9.34 -14.90 -16.72
C GLY A 402 7.96 -14.36 -17.14
N ALA A 403 7.10 -14.04 -16.17
CA ALA A 403 5.77 -13.48 -16.44
C ALA A 403 5.83 -12.17 -17.22
N ILE A 404 6.71 -11.24 -16.82
CA ILE A 404 6.91 -9.97 -17.53
C ILE A 404 7.33 -10.22 -18.99
N ILE A 405 8.31 -11.10 -19.21
CA ILE A 405 8.79 -11.43 -20.57
C ILE A 405 7.66 -12.02 -21.42
N LEU A 406 6.89 -12.94 -20.84
CA LEU A 406 5.77 -13.61 -21.53
C LEU A 406 4.58 -12.65 -21.77
N ALA A 407 4.32 -11.72 -20.86
CA ALA A 407 3.31 -10.67 -21.05
C ALA A 407 3.65 -9.79 -22.29
N PHE A 408 4.90 -9.37 -22.43
CA PHE A 408 5.32 -8.60 -23.59
C PHE A 408 5.39 -9.42 -24.89
N LYS A 409 5.64 -10.75 -24.82
CA LYS A 409 5.45 -11.64 -25.98
C LYS A 409 3.95 -11.72 -26.36
N GLY A 410 3.07 -11.77 -25.38
CA GLY A 410 1.60 -11.72 -25.57
C GLY A 410 1.15 -10.41 -26.23
N LYS A 411 1.71 -9.25 -25.80
CA LYS A 411 1.47 -7.96 -26.45
C LYS A 411 1.81 -8.00 -27.95
N LYS A 412 3.00 -8.49 -28.30
CA LYS A 412 3.41 -8.62 -29.72
C LYS A 412 2.45 -9.48 -30.54
N LYS A 413 1.81 -10.50 -29.93
CA LYS A 413 0.78 -11.29 -30.61
C LYS A 413 -0.47 -10.48 -30.88
N LEU A 414 -0.91 -9.63 -29.92
CA LEU A 414 -2.06 -8.74 -30.07
C LEU A 414 -1.80 -7.68 -31.17
N GLU A 415 -0.60 -7.13 -31.23
CA GLU A 415 -0.18 -6.19 -32.28
C GLU A 415 -0.22 -6.84 -33.65
N LYS A 416 0.35 -8.05 -33.81
CA LYS A 416 0.33 -8.82 -35.07
C LYS A 416 -1.09 -9.23 -35.51
N ALA A 417 -2.00 -9.43 -34.58
CA ALA A 417 -3.41 -9.75 -34.86
C ALA A 417 -4.25 -8.52 -35.20
N GLY A 418 -3.68 -7.32 -35.26
CA GLY A 418 -4.37 -6.08 -35.59
C GLY A 418 -5.34 -5.58 -34.49
N HIS A 419 -5.16 -6.04 -33.25
CA HIS A 419 -6.02 -5.66 -32.12
C HIS A 419 -5.53 -4.41 -31.39
N TRP A 420 -4.39 -3.85 -31.78
CA TRP A 420 -3.84 -2.62 -31.24
C TRP A 420 -4.17 -1.45 -32.16
N ASN A 421 -5.17 -0.63 -31.80
CA ASN A 421 -5.60 0.55 -32.55
C ASN A 421 -5.34 1.81 -31.76
#